data_0a97120a2f1242124cbc00c2a208ee78
#
_entry.id   0a97120a2f1242124cbc00c2a208ee78
#
_cell.length_a   1.000
_cell.length_b   1.000
_cell.length_c   1.000
_cell.angle_alpha   90.00
_cell.angle_beta   90.00
_cell.angle_gamma   90.00
#
_symmetry.space_group_name_H-M   'P 1'
#
loop_
_entity.id
_entity.type
_entity.pdbx_description
1 polymer ?
#
loop_
_entity_poly.entity_id
_entity_poly.type
_entity_poly.pdbx_seq_one_letter_code
_entity_poly.pdbx_strand_id
1 'polypeptide(L)'
;MQVVIPMAGIGSRFKEYGFKTNKYLLPIDLELHYMIEKAIVSLDISGPCTYFFIINEENVVDASLRKILFDICIKYGFSYSIKSVDKLTEGPASTVYTIVDALDMDCPLFVSNSDQVLDWNFAKFLEKSSNYDGCVLTYKPAYPLVHGAKDKHSFIHLNSAGEIDECREKIVLSENALVGVHYFKTARHFKEAYEYMVWQNMRAPNGEFYLSLCYQSMIENEHTVGYCELDESEQFYPVGEPGDYFNYLYLRGGYVHDVNALPSSLILYKDDNICIEYCATGKTNNTLLVNAEIITDEENAMMTNCFQITMDGYVRQNKTWQLTDFVRGWFIGNFEPNIVKTDKYEVALLTHCKGEKWNFHYHRLADEINFLVEGRMLINERLVEKGSLFVIQKNQLTCPNFLENCKVLCIKVPSVPSDKYGV
;
A
#
# COMPACT_ATOMS: atom_id res chain seq x y z
N MET A 1 15.85 8.20 -23.92
CA MET A 1 14.64 7.56 -23.36
C MET A 1 13.87 8.57 -22.53
N GLN A 2 12.56 8.46 -22.49
CA GLN A 2 11.66 9.33 -21.72
C GLN A 2 11.03 8.52 -20.61
N VAL A 3 11.03 9.07 -19.39
CA VAL A 3 10.46 8.43 -18.20
C VAL A 3 9.35 9.32 -17.66
N VAL A 4 8.12 8.84 -17.61
CA VAL A 4 6.98 9.60 -17.11
C VAL A 4 6.52 9.04 -15.76
N ILE A 5 6.40 9.92 -14.79
CA ILE A 5 5.94 9.61 -13.43
C ILE A 5 4.62 10.35 -13.20
N PRO A 6 3.46 9.71 -13.37
CA PRO A 6 2.17 10.31 -13.08
C PRO A 6 1.95 10.42 -11.57
N MET A 7 1.84 11.66 -11.08
CA MET A 7 1.70 12.00 -9.66
C MET A 7 0.47 12.88 -9.39
N ALA A 8 -0.51 12.89 -10.30
CA ALA A 8 -1.68 13.76 -10.18
C ALA A 8 -2.76 13.23 -9.22
N GLY A 9 -2.61 12.03 -8.69
CA GLY A 9 -3.53 11.45 -7.72
C GLY A 9 -3.57 12.20 -6.39
N ILE A 10 -4.73 12.26 -5.76
CA ILE A 10 -4.97 13.03 -4.51
C ILE A 10 -4.50 12.32 -3.24
N GLY A 11 -4.05 11.05 -3.33
CA GLY A 11 -3.56 10.28 -2.18
C GLY A 11 -4.63 10.02 -1.11
N SER A 12 -5.91 9.83 -1.51
CA SER A 12 -7.07 9.70 -0.61
C SER A 12 -6.85 8.68 0.50
N ARG A 13 -6.32 7.50 0.18
CA ARG A 13 -6.07 6.42 1.14
C ARG A 13 -5.18 6.86 2.31
N PHE A 14 -4.08 7.57 2.04
CA PHE A 14 -3.22 8.12 3.09
C PHE A 14 -3.91 9.21 3.90
N LYS A 15 -4.69 10.08 3.24
CA LYS A 15 -5.47 11.12 3.92
C LYS A 15 -6.54 10.52 4.84
N GLU A 16 -7.23 9.49 4.41
CA GLU A 16 -8.22 8.73 5.19
C GLU A 16 -7.61 8.09 6.43
N TYR A 17 -6.35 7.64 6.34
CA TYR A 17 -5.57 7.14 7.48
C TYR A 17 -4.99 8.25 8.37
N GLY A 18 -5.26 9.53 8.09
CA GLY A 18 -4.84 10.66 8.91
C GLY A 18 -3.49 11.29 8.55
N PHE A 19 -2.82 10.82 7.50
CA PHE A 19 -1.61 11.46 7.02
C PHE A 19 -1.91 12.87 6.50
N LYS A 20 -1.26 13.88 7.08
CA LYS A 20 -1.39 15.29 6.65
C LYS A 20 -0.40 15.64 5.54
N THR A 21 0.70 14.93 5.50
CA THR A 21 1.76 15.10 4.51
C THR A 21 1.36 14.41 3.21
N ASN A 22 1.71 15.02 2.10
CA ASN A 22 1.56 14.39 0.79
C ASN A 22 2.31 13.06 0.77
N LYS A 23 1.66 11.97 0.29
CA LYS A 23 2.25 10.62 0.30
C LYS A 23 3.63 10.54 -0.34
N TYR A 24 3.88 11.32 -1.39
CA TYR A 24 5.16 11.33 -2.09
C TYR A 24 6.32 11.83 -1.23
N LEU A 25 6.02 12.61 -0.19
CA LEU A 25 6.98 13.21 0.74
C LEU A 25 7.08 12.44 2.05
N LEU A 26 6.46 11.28 2.16
CA LEU A 26 6.64 10.42 3.33
C LEU A 26 8.05 9.83 3.33
N PRO A 27 8.73 9.83 4.50
CA PRO A 27 10.04 9.20 4.63
C PRO A 27 9.90 7.69 4.49
N ILE A 28 10.82 7.06 3.75
CA ILE A 28 10.68 5.64 3.41
C ILE A 28 11.83 4.76 3.92
N ASP A 29 12.87 5.35 4.47
CA ASP A 29 13.99 4.64 5.07
C ASP A 29 14.66 5.46 6.20
N LEU A 30 15.67 4.88 6.86
CA LEU A 30 16.41 5.51 7.97
C LEU A 30 17.20 6.76 7.55
N GLU A 31 17.50 6.90 6.27
CA GLU A 31 18.19 8.06 5.72
C GLU A 31 17.22 9.19 5.40
N LEU A 32 15.92 8.98 5.68
CA LEU A 32 14.83 9.92 5.46
C LEU A 32 14.63 10.30 3.98
N HIS A 33 14.98 9.38 3.06
CA HIS A 33 14.60 9.57 1.66
C HIS A 33 13.08 9.63 1.54
N TYR A 34 12.61 10.48 0.64
CA TYR A 34 11.19 10.55 0.33
C TYR A 34 10.72 9.32 -0.45
N MET A 35 9.44 8.96 -0.30
CA MET A 35 8.82 7.87 -1.09
C MET A 35 9.06 8.05 -2.59
N ILE A 36 8.85 9.26 -3.13
CA ILE A 36 9.08 9.55 -4.54
C ILE A 36 10.57 9.44 -4.92
N GLU A 37 11.46 9.85 -4.06
CA GLU A 37 12.91 9.72 -4.29
C GLU A 37 13.30 8.25 -4.45
N LYS A 38 12.85 7.42 -3.50
CA LYS A 38 13.13 5.99 -3.54
C LYS A 38 12.50 5.30 -4.75
N ALA A 39 11.26 5.68 -5.10
CA ALA A 39 10.57 5.16 -6.27
C ALA A 39 11.36 5.45 -7.57
N ILE A 40 11.87 6.66 -7.74
CA ILE A 40 12.65 7.05 -8.92
C ILE A 40 14.01 6.35 -8.96
N VAL A 41 14.72 6.38 -7.84
CA VAL A 41 16.09 5.81 -7.77
C VAL A 41 16.06 4.29 -7.95
N SER A 42 15.04 3.62 -7.42
CA SER A 42 14.89 2.17 -7.55
C SER A 42 14.59 1.70 -8.97
N LEU A 43 14.25 2.61 -9.91
CA LEU A 43 14.13 2.24 -11.31
C LEU A 43 15.47 1.84 -11.93
N ASP A 44 16.59 2.25 -11.32
CA ASP A 44 17.97 1.93 -11.74
C ASP A 44 18.24 2.16 -13.23
N ILE A 45 17.62 3.22 -13.77
CA ILE A 45 17.70 3.53 -15.20
C ILE A 45 19.10 4.05 -15.52
N SER A 46 19.84 3.26 -16.27
CA SER A 46 21.16 3.64 -16.79
C SER A 46 21.05 4.31 -18.15
N GLY A 47 21.91 5.32 -18.39
CA GLY A 47 22.01 6.04 -19.66
C GLY A 47 21.16 7.32 -19.72
N PRO A 48 21.25 8.06 -20.86
CA PRO A 48 20.57 9.35 -21.00
C PRO A 48 19.05 9.19 -20.99
N CYS A 49 18.40 9.83 -20.03
CA CYS A 49 16.93 9.88 -19.93
C CYS A 49 16.44 11.24 -19.44
N THR A 50 15.21 11.57 -19.77
CA THR A 50 14.52 12.75 -19.25
C THR A 50 13.30 12.29 -18.46
N TYR A 51 13.20 12.72 -17.20
CA TYR A 51 12.05 12.47 -16.35
C TYR A 51 10.99 13.54 -16.54
N PHE A 52 9.73 13.11 -16.67
CA PHE A 52 8.55 13.98 -16.72
C PHE A 52 7.68 13.68 -15.50
N PHE A 53 7.61 14.61 -14.57
CA PHE A 53 6.73 14.53 -13.42
C PHE A 53 5.43 15.25 -13.71
N ILE A 54 4.30 14.56 -13.57
CA ILE A 54 2.97 15.16 -13.78
C ILE A 54 2.28 15.27 -12.43
N ILE A 55 2.15 16.49 -11.94
CA ILE A 55 1.59 16.79 -10.61
C ILE A 55 0.24 17.49 -10.74
N ASN A 56 -0.62 17.36 -9.74
CA ASN A 56 -1.88 18.09 -9.67
C ASN A 56 -1.63 19.44 -8.97
N GLU A 57 -2.17 20.55 -9.52
CA GLU A 57 -2.01 21.89 -8.95
C GLU A 57 -2.67 22.03 -7.59
N GLU A 58 -3.78 21.35 -7.31
CA GLU A 58 -4.39 21.30 -5.98
C GLU A 58 -3.46 20.67 -4.93
N ASN A 59 -2.60 19.73 -5.35
CA ASN A 59 -1.55 19.16 -4.49
C ASN A 59 -0.33 20.09 -4.37
N VAL A 60 -0.23 21.12 -5.19
CA VAL A 60 0.83 22.15 -5.18
C VAL A 60 0.58 23.22 -4.10
N VAL A 61 -0.45 23.11 -3.29
CA VAL A 61 -0.54 23.86 -2.03
C VAL A 61 0.70 23.61 -1.16
N ASP A 62 1.42 22.52 -1.45
CA ASP A 62 2.77 22.31 -0.95
C ASP A 62 3.81 22.71 -2.01
N ALA A 63 4.19 24.00 -2.04
CA ALA A 63 5.31 24.48 -2.85
C ALA A 63 6.60 23.65 -2.62
N SER A 64 6.61 22.84 -1.55
CA SER A 64 7.68 21.91 -1.20
C SER A 64 7.83 20.77 -2.22
N LEU A 65 6.76 20.20 -2.78
CA LEU A 65 6.86 19.07 -3.70
C LEU A 65 7.68 19.40 -4.96
N ARG A 66 7.44 20.57 -5.58
CA ARG A 66 8.21 21.01 -6.75
C ARG A 66 9.70 21.21 -6.40
N LYS A 67 9.95 21.82 -5.24
CA LYS A 67 11.32 22.05 -4.77
C LYS A 67 12.01 20.72 -4.48
N ILE A 68 11.34 19.80 -3.82
CA ILE A 68 11.90 18.48 -3.49
C ILE A 68 12.18 17.68 -4.76
N LEU A 69 11.29 17.67 -5.75
CA LEU A 69 11.56 17.05 -7.05
C LEU A 69 12.75 17.67 -7.75
N PHE A 70 12.88 19.00 -7.70
CA PHE A 70 14.05 19.71 -8.20
C PHE A 70 15.33 19.25 -7.48
N ASP A 71 15.33 19.26 -6.14
CA ASP A 71 16.49 18.88 -5.32
C ASP A 71 16.90 17.41 -5.57
N ILE A 72 15.93 16.49 -5.72
CA ILE A 72 16.17 15.09 -6.08
C ILE A 72 16.84 15.01 -7.47
N CYS A 73 16.30 15.69 -8.47
CA CYS A 73 16.86 15.65 -9.82
C CYS A 73 18.28 16.20 -9.87
N ILE A 74 18.58 17.28 -9.13
CA ILE A 74 19.94 17.82 -9.01
C ILE A 74 20.85 16.82 -8.29
N LYS A 75 20.39 16.24 -7.18
CA LYS A 75 21.17 15.27 -6.38
C LYS A 75 21.65 14.08 -7.22
N TYR A 76 20.79 13.57 -8.11
CA TYR A 76 21.09 12.39 -8.94
C TYR A 76 21.48 12.71 -10.38
N GLY A 77 21.56 13.99 -10.74
CA GLY A 77 21.95 14.42 -12.09
C GLY A 77 20.93 14.10 -13.18
N PHE A 78 19.65 14.04 -12.84
CA PHE A 78 18.58 13.71 -13.81
C PHE A 78 18.19 14.93 -14.64
N SER A 79 18.03 14.73 -15.95
CA SER A 79 17.29 15.68 -16.80
C SER A 79 15.80 15.53 -16.49
N TYR A 80 15.07 16.65 -16.34
CA TYR A 80 13.68 16.58 -15.92
C TYR A 80 12.80 17.72 -16.46
N SER A 81 11.48 17.45 -16.43
CA SER A 81 10.43 18.45 -16.66
C SER A 81 9.29 18.19 -15.66
N ILE A 82 8.77 19.24 -15.03
CA ILE A 82 7.62 19.16 -14.13
C ILE A 82 6.44 19.83 -14.81
N LYS A 83 5.38 19.06 -15.05
CA LYS A 83 4.12 19.50 -15.64
C LYS A 83 3.01 19.46 -14.61
N SER A 84 2.06 20.38 -14.71
CA SER A 84 0.88 20.40 -13.86
C SER A 84 -0.37 20.07 -14.65
N VAL A 85 -1.33 19.47 -13.96
CA VAL A 85 -2.71 19.35 -14.40
C VAL A 85 -3.62 20.14 -13.45
N ASP A 86 -4.57 20.89 -14.00
CA ASP A 86 -5.46 21.75 -13.21
C ASP A 86 -6.62 20.97 -12.58
N LYS A 87 -6.88 19.76 -13.08
CA LYS A 87 -8.01 18.92 -12.67
C LYS A 87 -7.59 17.47 -12.52
N LEU A 88 -8.31 16.74 -11.71
CA LEU A 88 -8.19 15.29 -11.65
C LEU A 88 -8.51 14.71 -13.03
N THR A 89 -7.61 13.88 -13.54
CA THR A 89 -7.77 13.20 -14.82
C THR A 89 -8.61 11.92 -14.66
N GLU A 90 -9.05 11.35 -15.76
CA GLU A 90 -9.85 10.11 -15.79
C GLU A 90 -9.01 8.84 -15.53
N GLY A 91 -7.86 8.96 -14.86
CA GLY A 91 -7.00 7.85 -14.49
C GLY A 91 -5.53 8.05 -14.88
N PRO A 92 -4.65 7.11 -14.49
CA PRO A 92 -3.20 7.25 -14.71
C PRO A 92 -2.81 7.38 -16.19
N ALA A 93 -3.44 6.63 -17.10
CA ALA A 93 -3.16 6.73 -18.52
C ALA A 93 -3.56 8.11 -19.08
N SER A 94 -4.71 8.64 -18.63
CA SER A 94 -5.14 10.00 -18.99
C SER A 94 -4.16 11.05 -18.45
N THR A 95 -3.62 10.84 -17.25
CA THR A 95 -2.57 11.74 -16.72
C THR A 95 -1.36 11.77 -17.63
N VAL A 96 -0.85 10.61 -18.05
CA VAL A 96 0.31 10.54 -18.98
C VAL A 96 -0.03 11.22 -20.31
N TYR A 97 -1.24 11.02 -20.83
CA TYR A 97 -1.66 11.60 -22.09
C TYR A 97 -1.70 13.14 -22.08
N THR A 98 -1.86 13.78 -20.91
CA THR A 98 -1.85 15.27 -20.80
C THR A 98 -0.55 15.91 -21.29
N ILE A 99 0.54 15.15 -21.35
CA ILE A 99 1.85 15.65 -21.78
C ILE A 99 2.30 15.06 -23.12
N VAL A 100 1.41 14.35 -23.83
CA VAL A 100 1.77 13.61 -25.06
C VAL A 100 2.45 14.49 -26.11
N ASP A 101 2.04 15.75 -26.25
CA ASP A 101 2.62 16.70 -27.19
C ASP A 101 4.02 17.21 -26.76
N ALA A 102 4.43 16.97 -25.52
CA ALA A 102 5.76 17.30 -25.02
C ALA A 102 6.74 16.12 -25.13
N LEU A 103 6.26 14.95 -25.55
CA LEU A 103 7.07 13.75 -25.73
C LEU A 103 7.63 13.69 -27.15
N ASP A 104 8.83 13.17 -27.29
CA ASP A 104 9.38 12.76 -28.58
C ASP A 104 8.71 11.46 -29.00
N MET A 105 7.90 11.52 -30.08
CA MET A 105 7.06 10.41 -30.53
C MET A 105 7.86 9.19 -31.02
N ASP A 106 9.10 9.35 -31.38
CA ASP A 106 9.95 8.29 -31.92
C ASP A 106 10.94 7.73 -30.89
N CYS A 107 10.95 8.30 -29.67
CA CYS A 107 11.76 7.82 -28.56
C CYS A 107 11.01 6.81 -27.69
N PRO A 108 11.72 5.84 -27.08
CA PRO A 108 11.15 4.92 -26.10
C PRO A 108 10.53 5.68 -24.93
N LEU A 109 9.35 5.20 -24.51
CA LEU A 109 8.61 5.72 -23.36
C LEU A 109 8.55 4.69 -22.24
N PHE A 110 8.99 5.10 -21.09
CA PHE A 110 8.83 4.41 -19.82
C PHE A 110 7.81 5.16 -18.96
N VAL A 111 6.84 4.45 -18.39
CA VAL A 111 5.95 5.03 -17.40
C VAL A 111 6.07 4.21 -16.12
N SER A 112 6.31 4.87 -15.00
CA SER A 112 6.41 4.21 -13.70
C SER A 112 5.48 4.83 -12.68
N ASN A 113 4.87 3.99 -11.84
CA ASN A 113 4.17 4.44 -10.67
C ASN A 113 5.11 5.17 -9.72
N SER A 114 4.59 6.16 -9.02
CA SER A 114 5.32 7.01 -8.06
C SER A 114 5.34 6.45 -6.64
N ASP A 115 4.74 5.29 -6.40
CA ASP A 115 4.48 4.70 -5.10
C ASP A 115 4.82 3.20 -5.06
N GLN A 116 5.98 2.90 -5.58
CA GLN A 116 6.59 1.56 -5.57
C GLN A 116 8.10 1.66 -5.42
N VAL A 117 8.70 0.61 -4.89
CA VAL A 117 10.16 0.46 -4.83
C VAL A 117 10.54 -0.88 -5.44
N LEU A 118 11.58 -0.89 -6.23
CA LEU A 118 12.07 -2.06 -6.95
C LEU A 118 13.49 -2.41 -6.52
N ASP A 119 13.76 -3.70 -6.48
CA ASP A 119 15.10 -4.27 -6.39
C ASP A 119 15.19 -5.24 -7.56
N TRP A 120 15.70 -4.78 -8.69
CA TRP A 120 15.59 -5.46 -9.98
C TRP A 120 16.71 -5.11 -10.94
N ASN A 121 16.77 -5.80 -12.06
CA ASN A 121 17.74 -5.53 -13.12
C ASN A 121 17.10 -4.82 -14.31
N PHE A 122 17.20 -3.48 -14.33
CA PHE A 122 16.70 -2.65 -15.42
C PHE A 122 17.29 -3.04 -16.78
N ALA A 123 18.59 -3.34 -16.86
CA ALA A 123 19.24 -3.68 -18.14
C ALA A 123 18.66 -4.97 -18.76
N LYS A 124 18.40 -5.99 -17.93
CA LYS A 124 17.73 -7.24 -18.34
C LYS A 124 16.32 -6.96 -18.85
N PHE A 125 15.57 -6.09 -18.16
CA PHE A 125 14.24 -5.70 -18.61
C PHE A 125 14.30 -4.95 -19.94
N LEU A 126 15.19 -3.97 -20.08
CA LEU A 126 15.33 -3.17 -21.30
C LEU A 126 15.71 -4.03 -22.51
N GLU A 127 16.64 -4.96 -22.33
CA GLU A 127 17.06 -5.89 -23.39
C GLU A 127 15.86 -6.71 -23.88
N LYS A 128 15.08 -7.29 -22.97
CA LYS A 128 13.92 -8.09 -23.35
C LYS A 128 12.81 -7.24 -23.94
N SER A 129 12.51 -6.07 -23.37
CA SER A 129 11.42 -5.22 -23.80
C SER A 129 11.65 -4.60 -25.19
N SER A 130 12.90 -4.42 -25.60
CA SER A 130 13.24 -3.88 -26.94
C SER A 130 12.73 -4.74 -28.11
N ASN A 131 12.41 -6.02 -27.85
CA ASN A 131 11.87 -6.93 -28.87
C ASN A 131 10.37 -6.79 -29.13
N TYR A 132 9.68 -5.96 -28.33
CA TYR A 132 8.23 -5.79 -28.38
C TYR A 132 7.86 -4.33 -28.59
N ASP A 133 6.65 -4.08 -29.09
CA ASP A 133 6.10 -2.73 -29.23
C ASP A 133 5.65 -2.18 -27.87
N GLY A 134 5.24 -3.08 -26.95
CA GLY A 134 4.98 -2.78 -25.55
C GLY A 134 5.46 -3.92 -24.66
N CYS A 135 5.88 -3.60 -23.44
CA CYS A 135 6.32 -4.62 -22.47
C CYS A 135 5.95 -4.23 -21.03
N VAL A 136 5.51 -5.21 -20.26
CA VAL A 136 5.16 -5.05 -18.85
C VAL A 136 6.11 -5.83 -17.96
N LEU A 137 6.31 -5.34 -16.73
CA LEU A 137 6.98 -6.06 -15.69
C LEU A 137 5.95 -6.78 -14.81
N THR A 138 6.14 -8.07 -14.55
CA THR A 138 5.22 -8.89 -13.75
C THR A 138 5.90 -9.50 -12.54
N TYR A 139 5.10 -9.87 -11.56
CA TYR A 139 5.52 -10.64 -10.39
C TYR A 139 4.39 -11.59 -9.98
N LYS A 140 4.72 -12.56 -9.11
CA LYS A 140 3.74 -13.48 -8.53
C LYS A 140 3.40 -13.05 -7.11
N PRO A 141 2.17 -12.57 -6.83
CA PRO A 141 1.75 -12.25 -5.48
C PRO A 141 1.84 -13.46 -4.55
N ALA A 142 2.34 -13.24 -3.33
CA ALA A 142 2.50 -14.30 -2.32
C ALA A 142 1.20 -14.64 -1.56
N TYR A 143 0.04 -14.20 -2.05
CA TYR A 143 -1.28 -14.46 -1.46
C TYR A 143 -2.18 -15.22 -2.46
N PRO A 144 -3.18 -15.97 -1.96
CA PRO A 144 -4.09 -16.74 -2.83
C PRO A 144 -4.87 -15.84 -3.77
N LEU A 145 -4.82 -16.15 -5.06
CA LEU A 145 -5.57 -15.48 -6.11
C LEU A 145 -6.80 -16.30 -6.50
N VAL A 146 -7.92 -15.62 -6.71
CA VAL A 146 -9.16 -16.26 -7.19
C VAL A 146 -9.51 -15.69 -8.54
N HIS A 147 -9.44 -16.51 -9.58
CA HIS A 147 -9.72 -16.09 -10.95
C HIS A 147 -11.08 -15.38 -11.09
N GLY A 148 -11.08 -14.24 -11.77
CA GLY A 148 -12.27 -13.40 -11.94
C GLY A 148 -12.60 -12.51 -10.73
N ALA A 149 -11.93 -12.68 -9.59
CA ALA A 149 -12.16 -11.82 -8.43
C ALA A 149 -11.52 -10.43 -8.64
N LYS A 150 -12.02 -9.45 -7.88
CA LYS A 150 -11.39 -8.12 -7.82
C LYS A 150 -10.10 -8.19 -7.03
N ASP A 151 -9.10 -7.48 -7.49
CA ASP A 151 -7.80 -7.30 -6.82
C ASP A 151 -7.35 -5.84 -6.94
N LYS A 152 -6.28 -5.47 -6.25
CA LYS A 152 -5.68 -4.14 -6.35
C LYS A 152 -4.73 -3.98 -7.54
N HIS A 153 -4.29 -5.10 -8.15
CA HIS A 153 -3.33 -5.13 -9.25
C HIS A 153 -4.01 -5.35 -10.61
N SER A 154 -3.26 -5.06 -11.65
CA SER A 154 -3.56 -5.50 -13.02
C SER A 154 -2.96 -6.88 -13.25
N PHE A 155 -3.51 -7.64 -14.18
CA PHE A 155 -3.06 -8.99 -14.52
C PHE A 155 -2.99 -9.20 -16.01
N ILE A 156 -2.08 -10.06 -16.45
CA ILE A 156 -2.04 -10.58 -17.80
C ILE A 156 -2.45 -12.06 -17.81
N HIS A 157 -3.04 -12.50 -18.92
CA HIS A 157 -3.22 -13.91 -19.25
C HIS A 157 -2.24 -14.29 -20.36
N LEU A 158 -1.73 -15.51 -20.30
CA LEU A 158 -0.84 -16.08 -21.32
C LEU A 158 -1.58 -17.22 -22.05
N ASN A 159 -1.57 -17.18 -23.36
CA ASN A 159 -2.06 -18.27 -24.19
C ASN A 159 -1.14 -19.52 -24.11
N SER A 160 -1.51 -20.60 -24.78
CA SER A 160 -0.72 -21.83 -24.80
C SER A 160 0.67 -21.72 -25.43
N ALA A 161 0.92 -20.64 -26.18
CA ALA A 161 2.24 -20.33 -26.75
C ALA A 161 3.11 -19.48 -25.80
N GLY A 162 2.58 -19.07 -24.64
CA GLY A 162 3.26 -18.18 -23.69
C GLY A 162 3.25 -16.71 -24.08
N GLU A 163 2.34 -16.31 -24.97
CA GLU A 163 2.16 -14.93 -25.39
C GLU A 163 0.99 -14.29 -24.63
N ILE A 164 1.06 -12.98 -24.40
CA ILE A 164 -0.03 -12.25 -23.75
C ILE A 164 -1.20 -12.15 -24.73
N ASP A 165 -2.36 -12.68 -24.34
CA ASP A 165 -3.60 -12.57 -25.10
C ASP A 165 -4.68 -11.74 -24.40
N GLU A 166 -4.53 -11.46 -23.11
CA GLU A 166 -5.45 -10.62 -22.35
C GLU A 166 -4.72 -9.83 -21.27
N CYS A 167 -5.14 -8.57 -21.06
CA CYS A 167 -4.68 -7.72 -19.97
C CYS A 167 -5.90 -7.04 -19.32
N ARG A 168 -6.05 -7.17 -17.99
CA ARG A 168 -7.13 -6.55 -17.22
C ARG A 168 -6.63 -5.79 -16.02
N GLU A 169 -7.31 -4.69 -15.75
CA GLU A 169 -7.10 -3.88 -14.56
C GLU A 169 -8.03 -4.34 -13.44
N LYS A 170 -7.46 -4.58 -12.26
CA LYS A 170 -8.18 -4.93 -11.02
C LYS A 170 -9.05 -6.18 -11.07
N ILE A 171 -8.76 -7.08 -11.98
CA ILE A 171 -9.41 -8.40 -12.11
C ILE A 171 -8.34 -9.46 -12.26
N VAL A 172 -8.38 -10.47 -11.39
CA VAL A 172 -7.43 -11.60 -11.44
C VAL A 172 -7.68 -12.44 -12.69
N LEU A 173 -6.68 -12.52 -13.58
CA LEU A 173 -6.70 -13.40 -14.75
C LEU A 173 -5.82 -14.64 -14.57
N SER A 174 -4.71 -14.49 -13.88
CA SER A 174 -3.67 -15.50 -13.69
C SER A 174 -2.87 -15.19 -12.43
N GLU A 175 -1.74 -15.85 -12.25
CA GLU A 175 -0.76 -15.52 -11.21
C GLU A 175 0.18 -14.34 -11.58
N ASN A 176 0.13 -13.85 -12.82
CA ASN A 176 1.01 -12.81 -13.33
C ASN A 176 0.42 -11.42 -13.10
N ALA A 177 0.68 -10.86 -11.92
CA ALA A 177 0.30 -9.50 -11.59
C ALA A 177 1.31 -8.49 -12.16
N LEU A 178 0.84 -7.32 -12.59
CA LEU A 178 1.71 -6.27 -13.10
C LEU A 178 2.34 -5.49 -11.95
N VAL A 179 3.63 -5.24 -12.10
CA VAL A 179 4.33 -4.16 -11.42
C VAL A 179 4.01 -2.86 -12.17
N GLY A 180 3.97 -1.74 -11.46
CA GLY A 180 3.65 -0.44 -12.07
C GLY A 180 4.78 0.15 -12.92
N VAL A 181 5.39 -0.67 -13.77
CA VAL A 181 6.40 -0.28 -14.77
C VAL A 181 5.88 -0.65 -16.16
N HIS A 182 5.82 0.32 -17.02
CA HIS A 182 5.25 0.21 -18.35
C HIS A 182 6.24 0.71 -19.41
N TYR A 183 6.56 -0.13 -20.38
CA TYR A 183 7.41 0.20 -21.51
C TYR A 183 6.62 0.22 -22.80
N PHE A 184 6.80 1.28 -23.57
CA PHE A 184 6.35 1.41 -24.96
C PHE A 184 7.57 1.69 -25.81
N LYS A 185 7.72 0.96 -26.91
CA LYS A 185 8.86 1.06 -27.83
C LYS A 185 9.07 2.49 -28.34
N THR A 186 8.00 3.23 -28.50
CA THR A 186 8.00 4.68 -28.74
C THR A 186 6.81 5.33 -28.04
N ALA A 187 6.88 6.63 -27.79
CA ALA A 187 5.74 7.38 -27.26
C ALA A 187 4.52 7.35 -28.20
N ARG A 188 4.74 7.13 -29.50
CA ARG A 188 3.68 6.94 -30.51
C ARG A 188 2.83 5.70 -30.19
N HIS A 189 3.43 4.57 -29.82
CA HIS A 189 2.69 3.36 -29.44
C HIS A 189 1.77 3.62 -28.24
N PHE A 190 2.26 4.34 -27.22
CA PHE A 190 1.41 4.74 -26.11
C PHE A 190 0.24 5.64 -26.55
N LYS A 191 0.54 6.65 -27.37
CA LYS A 191 -0.47 7.59 -27.88
C LYS A 191 -1.59 6.85 -28.61
N GLU A 192 -1.24 6.02 -29.58
CA GLU A 192 -2.19 5.25 -30.38
C GLU A 192 -3.00 4.27 -29.51
N ALA A 193 -2.34 3.57 -28.59
CA ALA A 193 -2.99 2.66 -27.67
C ALA A 193 -3.98 3.39 -26.73
N TYR A 194 -3.60 4.56 -26.22
CA TYR A 194 -4.48 5.37 -25.38
C TYR A 194 -5.69 5.89 -26.15
N GLU A 195 -5.49 6.44 -27.35
CA GLU A 195 -6.57 6.95 -28.20
C GLU A 195 -7.58 5.86 -28.58
N TYR A 196 -7.10 4.65 -28.91
CA TYR A 196 -7.95 3.50 -29.15
C TYR A 196 -8.72 3.08 -27.89
N MET A 197 -8.04 2.98 -26.74
CA MET A 197 -8.65 2.66 -25.46
C MET A 197 -9.80 3.62 -25.10
N VAL A 198 -9.59 4.93 -25.32
CA VAL A 198 -10.61 5.95 -25.08
C VAL A 198 -11.76 5.81 -26.08
N TRP A 199 -11.45 5.61 -27.37
CA TRP A 199 -12.47 5.43 -28.42
C TRP A 199 -13.36 4.22 -28.15
N GLN A 200 -12.80 3.10 -27.70
CA GLN A 200 -13.52 1.89 -27.30
C GLN A 200 -14.15 1.99 -25.91
N ASN A 201 -13.88 3.07 -25.17
CA ASN A 201 -14.29 3.26 -23.78
C ASN A 201 -13.87 2.09 -22.85
N MET A 202 -12.65 1.59 -23.03
CA MET A 202 -12.08 0.50 -22.23
C MET A 202 -11.69 1.02 -20.85
N ARG A 203 -12.54 0.80 -19.86
CA ARG A 203 -12.34 1.31 -18.49
C ARG A 203 -12.15 0.18 -17.49
N ALA A 204 -11.37 0.45 -16.46
CA ALA A 204 -11.28 -0.39 -15.27
C ALA A 204 -12.62 -0.43 -14.50
N PRO A 205 -12.82 -1.38 -13.57
CA PRO A 205 -14.05 -1.48 -12.78
C PRO A 205 -14.42 -0.22 -11.96
N ASN A 206 -13.47 0.65 -11.69
CA ASN A 206 -13.67 1.93 -11.02
C ASN A 206 -13.94 3.11 -12.00
N GLY A 207 -14.07 2.83 -13.28
CA GLY A 207 -14.38 3.80 -14.32
C GLY A 207 -13.18 4.59 -14.88
N GLU A 208 -11.97 4.31 -14.43
CA GLU A 208 -10.76 5.03 -14.84
C GLU A 208 -10.04 4.36 -16.03
N PHE A 209 -9.23 5.13 -16.75
CA PHE A 209 -8.32 4.66 -17.80
C PHE A 209 -6.93 4.36 -17.20
N TYR A 210 -6.52 3.09 -17.25
CA TYR A 210 -5.24 2.62 -16.73
C TYR A 210 -4.25 2.27 -17.83
N LEU A 211 -2.96 2.33 -17.50
CA LEU A 211 -1.87 1.97 -18.43
C LEU A 211 -1.90 0.50 -18.83
N SER A 212 -2.34 -0.39 -17.94
CA SER A 212 -2.56 -1.80 -18.23
C SER A 212 -3.52 -2.01 -19.41
N LEU A 213 -4.56 -1.19 -19.52
CA LEU A 213 -5.55 -1.27 -20.60
C LEU A 213 -5.01 -0.76 -21.96
N CYS A 214 -3.94 0.04 -21.96
CA CYS A 214 -3.24 0.36 -23.20
C CYS A 214 -2.64 -0.89 -23.84
N TYR A 215 -2.17 -1.85 -23.03
CA TYR A 215 -1.66 -3.12 -23.61
C TYR A 215 -2.79 -3.99 -24.15
N GLN A 216 -3.95 -4.01 -23.53
CA GLN A 216 -5.13 -4.65 -24.14
C GLN A 216 -5.46 -4.01 -25.49
N SER A 217 -5.44 -2.68 -25.56
CA SER A 217 -5.60 -1.95 -26.81
C SER A 217 -4.55 -2.31 -27.85
N MET A 218 -3.28 -2.45 -27.45
CA MET A 218 -2.20 -2.86 -28.35
C MET A 218 -2.42 -4.26 -28.92
N ILE A 219 -2.82 -5.22 -28.07
CA ILE A 219 -3.13 -6.59 -28.48
C ILE A 219 -4.26 -6.61 -29.52
N GLU A 220 -5.35 -5.87 -29.27
CA GLU A 220 -6.49 -5.77 -30.18
C GLU A 220 -6.14 -5.13 -31.54
N ASN A 221 -5.05 -4.34 -31.58
CA ASN A 221 -4.52 -3.73 -32.81
C ASN A 221 -3.28 -4.46 -33.35
N GLU A 222 -3.08 -5.74 -33.00
CA GLU A 222 -2.05 -6.64 -33.52
C GLU A 222 -0.60 -6.19 -33.26
N HIS A 223 -0.39 -5.31 -32.25
CA HIS A 223 0.95 -4.97 -31.78
C HIS A 223 1.52 -6.09 -30.91
N THR A 224 2.84 -6.23 -30.93
CA THR A 224 3.54 -7.21 -30.11
C THR A 224 3.67 -6.71 -28.67
N VAL A 225 3.07 -7.44 -27.72
CA VAL A 225 3.16 -7.14 -26.29
C VAL A 225 3.89 -8.25 -25.55
N GLY A 226 4.98 -7.91 -24.89
CA GLY A 226 5.78 -8.83 -24.10
C GLY A 226 5.66 -8.58 -22.61
N TYR A 227 6.24 -9.50 -21.84
CA TYR A 227 6.40 -9.33 -20.40
C TYR A 227 7.77 -9.79 -19.92
N CYS A 228 8.21 -9.22 -18.80
CA CYS A 228 9.32 -9.73 -18.00
C CYS A 228 8.78 -10.09 -16.63
N GLU A 229 9.10 -11.24 -16.12
CA GLU A 229 8.81 -11.65 -14.75
C GLU A 229 10.01 -11.33 -13.87
N LEU A 230 9.76 -10.75 -12.68
CA LEU A 230 10.78 -10.62 -11.65
C LEU A 230 11.24 -12.02 -11.22
N ASP A 231 12.54 -12.24 -11.15
CA ASP A 231 13.09 -13.51 -10.68
C ASP A 231 13.18 -13.56 -9.13
N GLU A 232 13.60 -14.71 -8.59
CA GLU A 232 13.66 -14.94 -7.15
C GLU A 232 14.59 -13.97 -6.40
N SER A 233 15.57 -13.38 -7.10
CA SER A 233 16.52 -12.41 -6.53
C SER A 233 16.01 -10.97 -6.61
N GLU A 234 14.97 -10.73 -7.40
CA GLU A 234 14.38 -9.43 -7.64
C GLU A 234 13.13 -9.24 -6.77
N GLN A 235 12.86 -8.01 -6.34
CA GLN A 235 11.77 -7.73 -5.41
C GLN A 235 10.95 -6.50 -5.83
N PHE A 236 9.65 -6.61 -5.68
CA PHE A 236 8.69 -5.51 -5.82
C PHE A 236 8.08 -5.17 -4.47
N TYR A 237 8.13 -3.91 -4.11
CA TYR A 237 7.53 -3.37 -2.90
C TYR A 237 6.51 -2.30 -3.27
N PRO A 238 5.20 -2.61 -3.25
CA PRO A 238 4.19 -1.57 -3.32
C PRO A 238 4.26 -0.71 -2.06
N VAL A 239 4.10 0.61 -2.20
CA VAL A 239 4.05 1.57 -1.09
C VAL A 239 2.90 2.57 -1.27
N GLY A 240 1.97 2.25 -2.15
CA GLY A 240 0.85 3.11 -2.55
C GLY A 240 -0.33 3.14 -1.57
N GLU A 241 -0.33 2.24 -0.60
CA GLU A 241 -1.31 2.17 0.49
C GLU A 241 -0.61 2.22 1.84
N PRO A 242 -1.25 2.73 2.90
CA PRO A 242 -0.63 2.80 4.23
C PRO A 242 -0.11 1.45 4.73
N GLY A 243 -0.87 0.37 4.55
CA GLY A 243 -0.45 -0.98 4.93
C GLY A 243 0.81 -1.45 4.20
N ASP A 244 0.89 -1.22 2.90
CA ASP A 244 2.05 -1.56 2.07
C ASP A 244 3.27 -0.71 2.46
N TYR A 245 3.05 0.60 2.72
CA TYR A 245 4.09 1.51 3.19
C TYR A 245 4.70 1.05 4.53
N PHE A 246 3.88 0.71 5.53
CA PHE A 246 4.36 0.19 6.80
C PHE A 246 5.05 -1.16 6.66
N ASN A 247 4.56 -2.04 5.78
CA ASN A 247 5.20 -3.31 5.50
C ASN A 247 6.60 -3.11 4.89
N TYR A 248 6.75 -2.16 3.98
CA TYR A 248 8.05 -1.81 3.41
C TYR A 248 9.02 -1.29 4.48
N LEU A 249 8.59 -0.33 5.30
CA LEU A 249 9.39 0.19 6.42
C LEU A 249 9.86 -0.94 7.35
N TYR A 250 8.97 -1.86 7.64
CA TYR A 250 9.26 -3.03 8.47
C TYR A 250 10.31 -3.96 7.81
N LEU A 251 10.12 -4.32 6.54
CA LEU A 251 10.99 -5.25 5.84
C LEU A 251 12.40 -4.71 5.59
N ARG A 252 12.53 -3.39 5.45
CA ARG A 252 13.83 -2.73 5.14
C ARG A 252 14.51 -2.13 6.38
N GLY A 253 14.02 -2.43 7.59
CA GLY A 253 14.58 -1.90 8.84
C GLY A 253 14.39 -0.40 9.01
N GLY A 254 13.51 0.19 8.21
CA GLY A 254 13.21 1.61 8.21
C GLY A 254 12.26 1.99 9.32
N TYR A 255 12.68 1.86 10.59
CA TYR A 255 11.97 2.56 11.65
C TYR A 255 12.19 4.05 11.45
N VAL A 256 11.14 4.76 11.06
CA VAL A 256 11.19 6.22 11.03
C VAL A 256 11.31 6.71 12.46
N HIS A 257 12.53 6.99 12.89
CA HIS A 257 12.79 7.57 14.21
C HIS A 257 12.32 9.03 14.32
N ASP A 258 12.05 9.69 13.21
CA ASP A 258 11.44 11.01 13.23
C ASP A 258 9.91 10.89 13.32
N VAL A 259 9.45 10.72 14.55
CA VAL A 259 8.01 10.79 14.89
C VAL A 259 7.37 12.13 14.49
N ASN A 260 8.16 13.17 14.13
CA ASN A 260 7.62 14.44 13.64
C ASN A 260 7.24 14.37 12.14
N ALA A 261 7.78 13.41 11.38
CA ALA A 261 7.39 13.16 9.99
C ALA A 261 6.12 12.31 9.88
N LEU A 262 5.83 11.49 10.89
CA LEU A 262 4.54 10.85 11.03
C LEU A 262 3.54 11.87 11.60
N PRO A 263 2.25 11.78 11.25
CA PRO A 263 1.24 12.60 11.89
C PRO A 263 1.36 12.41 13.42
N SER A 264 1.17 13.49 14.19
CA SER A 264 1.17 13.44 15.67
C SER A 264 0.16 12.44 16.23
N SER A 265 -0.76 12.03 15.40
CA SER A 265 -1.68 10.91 15.58
C SER A 265 -1.87 10.19 14.26
N LEU A 266 -1.84 8.88 14.27
CA LEU A 266 -2.11 8.02 13.13
C LEU A 266 -3.48 7.39 13.33
N ILE A 267 -4.42 7.69 12.45
CA ILE A 267 -5.70 7.01 12.45
C ILE A 267 -5.48 5.62 11.88
N LEU A 268 -5.49 4.61 12.73
CA LEU A 268 -5.31 3.21 12.36
C LEU A 268 -6.60 2.61 11.78
N TYR A 269 -7.74 3.13 12.22
CA TYR A 269 -9.06 2.74 11.76
C TYR A 269 -10.04 3.89 11.98
N LYS A 270 -10.94 4.13 11.01
CA LYS A 270 -12.05 5.08 11.15
C LYS A 270 -13.25 4.59 10.36
N ASP A 271 -14.39 4.51 11.04
CA ASP A 271 -15.72 4.45 10.44
C ASP A 271 -16.63 5.54 11.02
N ASP A 272 -17.92 5.52 10.70
CA ASP A 272 -18.88 6.53 11.16
C ASP A 272 -19.04 6.58 12.69
N ASN A 273 -18.57 5.57 13.43
CA ASN A 273 -18.76 5.45 14.88
C ASN A 273 -17.45 5.26 15.66
N ILE A 274 -16.34 4.93 15.00
CA ILE A 274 -15.08 4.54 15.66
C ILE A 274 -13.91 5.20 14.95
N CYS A 275 -13.05 5.82 15.75
CA CYS A 275 -11.73 6.25 15.33
C CYS A 275 -10.68 5.62 16.24
N ILE A 276 -9.79 4.78 15.68
CA ILE A 276 -8.63 4.26 16.41
C ILE A 276 -7.43 5.08 15.98
N GLU A 277 -6.87 5.80 16.92
CA GLU A 277 -5.79 6.74 16.69
C GLU A 277 -4.55 6.34 17.50
N TYR A 278 -3.41 6.25 16.84
CA TYR A 278 -2.11 6.14 17.49
C TYR A 278 -1.56 7.54 17.74
N CYS A 279 -1.34 7.89 19.00
CA CYS A 279 -0.71 9.15 19.35
C CYS A 279 0.70 8.89 19.88
N ALA A 280 1.70 9.44 19.21
CA ALA A 280 3.06 9.48 19.71
C ALA A 280 3.16 10.60 20.77
N THR A 281 2.99 10.26 22.05
CA THR A 281 3.25 11.18 23.14
C THR A 281 4.72 11.11 23.53
N GLY A 282 5.44 12.22 23.34
CA GLY A 282 6.89 12.40 23.43
C GLY A 282 7.65 11.56 24.46
N LYS A 283 8.79 11.16 24.02
CA LYS A 283 10.05 10.67 24.63
C LYS A 283 10.11 9.34 25.35
N THR A 284 9.05 8.72 25.91
CA THR A 284 9.21 7.43 26.61
C THR A 284 8.02 6.48 26.62
N ASN A 285 6.81 6.89 26.30
CA ASN A 285 5.63 6.01 26.34
C ASN A 285 4.79 6.16 25.07
N ASN A 286 4.80 5.13 24.22
CA ASN A 286 3.84 5.02 23.13
C ASN A 286 2.47 4.73 23.73
N THR A 287 1.51 5.60 23.49
CA THR A 287 0.13 5.45 23.96
C THR A 287 -0.76 5.18 22.77
N LEU A 288 -1.54 4.10 22.83
CA LEU A 288 -2.62 3.84 21.88
C LEU A 288 -3.89 4.46 22.45
N LEU A 289 -4.44 5.45 21.75
CA LEU A 289 -5.74 6.03 22.09
C LEU A 289 -6.81 5.39 21.21
N VAL A 290 -7.82 4.81 21.85
CA VAL A 290 -9.02 4.34 21.17
C VAL A 290 -10.13 5.33 21.52
N ASN A 291 -10.51 6.19 20.56
CA ASN A 291 -11.63 7.09 20.69
C ASN A 291 -12.86 6.40 20.08
N ALA A 292 -13.80 6.00 20.92
CA ALA A 292 -15.10 5.51 20.49
C ALA A 292 -16.15 6.58 20.78
N GLU A 293 -16.70 7.20 19.74
CA GLU A 293 -17.93 7.99 19.85
C GLU A 293 -19.12 7.03 19.85
N ILE A 294 -19.82 6.92 20.96
CA ILE A 294 -21.11 6.25 21.01
C ILE A 294 -22.16 7.35 20.73
N ILE A 295 -22.67 7.37 19.50
CA ILE A 295 -23.83 8.19 19.17
C ILE A 295 -25.04 7.43 19.73
N THR A 296 -25.60 7.90 20.85
CA THR A 296 -26.91 7.48 21.29
C THR A 296 -27.94 8.46 20.73
N ASP A 297 -29.01 7.95 20.13
CA ASP A 297 -30.12 8.69 19.49
C ASP A 297 -31.02 9.50 20.46
N GLU A 298 -30.55 9.87 21.63
CA GLU A 298 -31.29 10.73 22.54
C GLU A 298 -30.42 11.89 23.03
N GLU A 299 -30.79 13.08 22.59
CA GLU A 299 -30.50 14.43 23.08
C GLU A 299 -29.15 14.68 23.78
N ASN A 300 -28.19 15.26 23.04
CA ASN A 300 -27.15 16.18 23.58
C ASN A 300 -26.29 15.70 24.76
N ALA A 301 -25.64 14.56 24.67
CA ALA A 301 -24.49 14.29 25.50
C ALA A 301 -23.38 13.65 24.68
N MET A 302 -22.52 14.49 24.13
CA MET A 302 -21.23 14.08 23.58
C MET A 302 -20.38 13.54 24.71
N MET A 303 -20.38 12.22 24.92
CA MET A 303 -19.45 11.56 25.85
C MET A 303 -18.30 10.95 25.02
N THR A 304 -17.23 11.72 24.87
CA THR A 304 -15.96 11.20 24.38
C THR A 304 -15.37 10.28 25.44
N ASN A 305 -15.50 8.97 25.27
CA ASN A 305 -14.86 8.00 26.13
C ASN A 305 -13.44 7.74 25.60
N CYS A 306 -12.45 8.48 26.08
CA CYS A 306 -11.05 8.18 25.84
C CYS A 306 -10.59 7.06 26.79
N PHE A 307 -10.03 5.98 26.24
CA PHE A 307 -9.38 4.95 27.02
C PHE A 307 -7.86 5.08 26.83
N GLN A 308 -7.17 5.32 27.92
CA GLN A 308 -5.72 5.24 27.94
C GLN A 308 -5.32 3.84 28.40
N ILE A 309 -4.71 3.06 27.50
CA ILE A 309 -4.18 1.74 27.85
C ILE A 309 -2.73 1.93 28.28
N THR A 310 -2.45 1.69 29.56
CA THR A 310 -1.09 1.62 30.07
C THR A 310 -0.62 0.17 30.15
N MET A 311 0.69 -0.04 30.18
CA MET A 311 1.28 -1.40 30.30
C MET A 311 0.84 -2.16 31.54
N ASP A 312 0.36 -1.46 32.58
CA ASP A 312 0.00 -2.00 33.90
C ASP A 312 -1.51 -2.12 34.15
N GLY A 313 -2.33 -1.75 33.17
CA GLY A 313 -3.79 -1.78 33.27
C GLY A 313 -4.43 -0.47 32.84
N TYR A 314 -5.74 -0.35 33.00
CA TYR A 314 -6.49 0.84 32.63
C TYR A 314 -7.62 1.14 33.61
N VAL A 315 -8.03 2.41 33.63
CA VAL A 315 -9.04 2.91 34.57
C VAL A 315 -10.23 3.48 33.79
N ARG A 316 -11.42 3.00 34.12
CA ARG A 316 -12.68 3.58 33.65
C ARG A 316 -13.51 4.06 34.81
N GLN A 317 -13.81 5.35 34.89
CA GLN A 317 -14.77 5.92 35.88
C GLN A 317 -14.71 5.27 37.29
N ASN A 318 -13.54 5.21 37.90
CA ASN A 318 -13.29 4.62 39.22
C ASN A 318 -13.43 3.08 39.34
N LYS A 319 -13.52 2.36 38.20
CA LYS A 319 -13.47 0.90 38.19
C LYS A 319 -12.20 0.44 37.50
N THR A 320 -11.43 -0.42 38.16
CA THR A 320 -10.21 -1.04 37.64
C THR A 320 -10.48 -2.51 37.35
N TRP A 321 -9.95 -3.01 36.24
CA TRP A 321 -9.97 -4.42 35.86
C TRP A 321 -8.54 -4.93 35.71
N GLN A 322 -8.34 -6.22 35.94
CA GLN A 322 -7.11 -6.92 35.61
C GLN A 322 -7.29 -7.66 34.28
N LEU A 323 -6.24 -7.81 33.50
CA LEU A 323 -6.31 -8.61 32.26
C LEU A 323 -6.75 -10.06 32.50
N THR A 324 -6.44 -10.59 33.68
CA THR A 324 -6.87 -11.92 34.14
C THR A 324 -8.37 -12.06 34.33
N ASP A 325 -9.11 -10.96 34.39
CA ASP A 325 -10.57 -10.97 34.49
C ASP A 325 -11.22 -11.33 33.13
N PHE A 326 -10.43 -11.38 32.05
CA PHE A 326 -10.90 -11.60 30.69
C PHE A 326 -10.34 -12.88 30.08
N VAL A 327 -11.13 -13.54 29.25
CA VAL A 327 -10.72 -14.77 28.56
C VAL A 327 -9.60 -14.46 27.57
N ARG A 328 -8.40 -14.97 27.86
CA ARG A 328 -7.19 -14.78 27.05
C ARG A 328 -6.86 -13.31 26.75
N GLY A 329 -7.27 -12.40 27.63
CA GLY A 329 -7.00 -10.97 27.45
C GLY A 329 -7.93 -10.24 26.48
N TRP A 330 -9.01 -10.87 25.99
CA TRP A 330 -10.05 -10.21 25.20
C TRP A 330 -10.99 -9.43 26.11
N PHE A 331 -11.02 -8.10 25.99
CA PHE A 331 -11.76 -7.23 26.93
C PHE A 331 -12.79 -6.31 26.27
N ILE A 332 -12.83 -6.19 24.94
CA ILE A 332 -13.86 -5.50 24.16
C ILE A 332 -14.31 -6.41 23.03
N GLY A 333 -15.61 -6.50 22.78
CA GLY A 333 -16.17 -7.26 21.67
C GLY A 333 -17.54 -7.86 21.96
N ASN A 334 -18.05 -8.67 21.03
CA ASN A 334 -19.35 -9.34 21.14
C ASN A 334 -19.26 -10.69 21.88
N PHE A 335 -18.66 -10.68 23.05
CA PHE A 335 -18.47 -11.85 23.92
C PHE A 335 -18.57 -11.45 25.40
N GLU A 336 -18.51 -12.43 26.32
CA GLU A 336 -18.46 -12.22 27.76
C GLU A 336 -17.27 -13.00 28.36
N PRO A 337 -16.57 -12.46 29.38
CA PRO A 337 -16.73 -11.12 29.95
C PRO A 337 -16.13 -10.04 29.03
N ASN A 338 -16.69 -8.84 29.05
CA ASN A 338 -16.19 -7.68 28.33
C ASN A 338 -16.35 -6.40 29.16
N ILE A 339 -15.63 -5.34 28.77
CA ILE A 339 -15.80 -3.99 29.29
C ILE A 339 -16.81 -3.21 28.46
N VAL A 340 -16.74 -3.41 27.14
CA VAL A 340 -17.66 -2.84 26.16
C VAL A 340 -18.12 -3.94 25.24
N LYS A 341 -19.43 -4.18 25.20
CA LYS A 341 -20.05 -5.13 24.28
C LYS A 341 -20.32 -4.46 22.94
N THR A 342 -19.71 -4.96 21.89
CA THR A 342 -19.89 -4.42 20.52
C THR A 342 -19.64 -5.53 19.50
N ASP A 343 -20.38 -5.49 18.39
CA ASP A 343 -20.20 -6.34 17.21
C ASP A 343 -19.26 -5.72 16.16
N LYS A 344 -18.83 -4.49 16.39
CA LYS A 344 -18.05 -3.74 15.39
C LYS A 344 -16.57 -4.08 15.43
N TYR A 345 -16.02 -4.38 16.61
CA TYR A 345 -14.60 -4.72 16.79
C TYR A 345 -14.37 -5.53 18.04
N GLU A 346 -13.23 -6.23 18.09
CA GLU A 346 -12.71 -6.90 19.27
C GLU A 346 -11.36 -6.31 19.65
N VAL A 347 -11.06 -6.21 20.94
CA VAL A 347 -9.75 -5.77 21.43
C VAL A 347 -9.25 -6.74 22.51
N ALA A 348 -7.99 -7.15 22.35
CA ALA A 348 -7.29 -7.98 23.31
C ALA A 348 -5.85 -7.52 23.54
N LEU A 349 -5.34 -7.73 24.73
CA LEU A 349 -3.91 -7.80 24.99
C LEU A 349 -3.54 -9.28 25.23
N LEU A 350 -3.03 -9.91 24.18
CA LEU A 350 -2.68 -11.33 24.18
C LEU A 350 -1.30 -11.53 24.77
N THR A 351 -1.15 -12.58 25.57
CA THR A 351 0.15 -13.00 26.12
C THR A 351 0.48 -14.39 25.57
N HIS A 352 1.70 -14.54 25.06
CA HIS A 352 2.20 -15.78 24.49
C HIS A 352 3.54 -16.15 25.13
N CYS A 353 3.73 -17.43 25.40
CA CYS A 353 4.98 -17.92 25.94
C CYS A 353 6.01 -18.19 24.82
N LYS A 354 7.29 -18.04 25.17
CA LYS A 354 8.40 -18.46 24.32
C LYS A 354 8.24 -19.92 23.87
N GLY A 355 8.37 -20.15 22.56
CA GLY A 355 8.24 -21.47 21.95
C GLY A 355 6.83 -21.87 21.59
N GLU A 356 5.82 -21.07 21.95
CA GLU A 356 4.46 -21.26 21.46
C GLU A 356 4.44 -21.09 19.95
N LYS A 357 3.79 -22.03 19.26
CA LYS A 357 3.67 -22.04 17.80
C LYS A 357 2.25 -22.44 17.43
N TRP A 358 1.65 -21.67 16.57
CA TRP A 358 0.32 -21.96 16.08
C TRP A 358 0.38 -22.57 14.70
N ASN A 359 -0.61 -23.42 14.38
CA ASN A 359 -0.81 -23.91 13.03
C ASN A 359 -1.30 -22.79 12.12
N PHE A 360 -1.16 -22.98 10.83
CA PHE A 360 -1.74 -22.09 9.84
C PHE A 360 -3.25 -21.92 10.08
N HIS A 361 -3.66 -20.68 10.08
CA HIS A 361 -5.06 -20.31 10.22
C HIS A 361 -5.35 -19.01 9.48
N TYR A 362 -6.62 -18.72 9.28
CA TYR A 362 -7.11 -17.50 8.65
C TYR A 362 -8.43 -17.06 9.24
N HIS A 363 -8.80 -15.82 9.02
CA HIS A 363 -10.10 -15.23 9.33
C HIS A 363 -10.86 -14.99 8.03
N ARG A 364 -12.17 -15.26 8.00
CA ARG A 364 -13.00 -15.04 6.81
C ARG A 364 -13.62 -13.66 6.75
N LEU A 365 -13.94 -13.10 7.89
CA LEU A 365 -14.78 -11.92 8.01
C LEU A 365 -14.02 -10.73 8.62
N ALA A 366 -13.11 -10.98 9.54
CA ALA A 366 -12.39 -9.95 10.27
C ALA A 366 -10.96 -9.76 9.76
N ASP A 367 -10.52 -8.51 9.71
CA ASP A 367 -9.12 -8.14 9.64
C ASP A 367 -8.55 -8.03 11.07
N GLU A 368 -7.28 -8.40 11.27
CA GLU A 368 -6.58 -8.23 12.53
C GLU A 368 -5.50 -7.16 12.40
N ILE A 369 -5.55 -6.15 13.26
CA ILE A 369 -4.49 -5.17 13.44
C ILE A 369 -3.75 -5.53 14.71
N ASN A 370 -2.45 -5.81 14.60
CA ASN A 370 -1.64 -6.30 15.70
C ASN A 370 -0.48 -5.33 15.98
N PHE A 371 -0.23 -5.08 17.26
CA PHE A 371 0.93 -4.33 17.72
C PHE A 371 1.74 -5.20 18.70
N LEU A 372 2.99 -5.50 18.38
CA LEU A 372 3.86 -6.28 19.24
C LEU A 372 4.43 -5.37 20.34
N VAL A 373 3.80 -5.42 21.50
CA VAL A 373 4.16 -4.60 22.69
C VAL A 373 5.47 -5.06 23.30
N GLU A 374 5.71 -6.39 23.34
CA GLU A 374 6.87 -7.00 23.99
C GLU A 374 7.25 -8.30 23.29
N GLY A 375 8.56 -8.58 23.23
CA GLY A 375 9.12 -9.83 22.72
C GLY A 375 9.45 -9.79 21.22
N ARG A 376 9.74 -10.98 20.68
CA ARG A 376 10.02 -11.24 19.25
C ARG A 376 9.26 -12.47 18.79
N MET A 377 8.71 -12.44 17.59
CA MET A 377 7.97 -13.55 17.01
C MET A 377 8.21 -13.66 15.52
N LEU A 378 7.79 -14.77 14.92
CA LEU A 378 7.70 -14.91 13.45
C LEU A 378 6.22 -14.93 13.04
N ILE A 379 5.91 -14.26 11.95
CA ILE A 379 4.65 -14.39 11.22
C ILE A 379 4.98 -14.89 9.82
N ASN A 380 4.52 -16.09 9.47
CA ASN A 380 4.84 -16.71 8.20
C ASN A 380 6.35 -16.67 7.90
N GLU A 381 7.16 -17.10 8.91
CA GLU A 381 8.63 -17.11 8.88
C GLU A 381 9.30 -15.72 8.85
N ARG A 382 8.56 -14.64 8.86
CA ARG A 382 9.09 -13.27 8.94
C ARG A 382 9.22 -12.81 10.39
N LEU A 383 10.39 -12.26 10.72
CA LEU A 383 10.66 -11.76 12.07
C LEU A 383 9.85 -10.48 12.34
N VAL A 384 9.17 -10.47 13.48
CA VAL A 384 8.45 -9.32 14.05
C VAL A 384 9.09 -8.99 15.39
N GLU A 385 9.51 -7.76 15.58
CA GLU A 385 10.16 -7.29 16.80
C GLU A 385 9.26 -6.33 17.58
N LYS A 386 9.57 -6.14 18.86
CA LYS A 386 8.90 -5.19 19.74
C LYS A 386 8.74 -3.81 19.06
N GLY A 387 7.54 -3.24 19.13
CA GLY A 387 7.19 -1.96 18.52
C GLY A 387 6.65 -2.06 17.11
N SER A 388 6.62 -3.27 16.53
CA SER A 388 6.08 -3.50 15.20
C SER A 388 4.56 -3.51 15.19
N LEU A 389 3.99 -2.87 14.18
CA LEU A 389 2.58 -2.90 13.81
C LEU A 389 2.42 -3.73 12.55
N PHE A 390 1.50 -4.69 12.54
CA PHE A 390 1.23 -5.52 11.36
C PHE A 390 -0.25 -5.87 11.26
N VAL A 391 -0.72 -6.04 10.04
CA VAL A 391 -2.12 -6.37 9.74
C VAL A 391 -2.18 -7.77 9.13
N ILE A 392 -3.10 -8.59 9.62
CA ILE A 392 -3.48 -9.85 9.01
C ILE A 392 -4.86 -9.63 8.39
N GLN A 393 -4.91 -9.61 7.08
CA GLN A 393 -6.16 -9.38 6.36
C GLN A 393 -7.04 -10.63 6.39
N LYS A 394 -8.34 -10.45 6.27
CA LYS A 394 -9.26 -11.57 6.07
C LYS A 394 -8.82 -12.43 4.88
N ASN A 395 -8.97 -13.74 5.03
CA ASN A 395 -8.51 -14.78 4.12
C ASN A 395 -6.98 -14.91 3.97
N GLN A 396 -6.20 -14.15 4.72
CA GLN A 396 -4.75 -14.29 4.76
C GLN A 396 -4.36 -15.43 5.70
N LEU A 397 -3.66 -16.44 5.17
CA LEU A 397 -3.07 -17.51 5.97
C LEU A 397 -1.96 -16.96 6.85
N THR A 398 -2.01 -17.26 8.12
CA THR A 398 -1.01 -16.84 9.11
C THR A 398 -0.59 -17.98 10.02
N CYS A 399 0.70 -18.00 10.37
CA CYS A 399 1.32 -18.97 11.26
C CYS A 399 2.25 -18.24 12.23
N PRO A 400 1.77 -17.81 13.41
CA PRO A 400 2.61 -17.19 14.43
C PRO A 400 3.51 -18.23 15.12
N ASN A 401 4.75 -17.82 15.40
CA ASN A 401 5.72 -18.58 16.18
C ASN A 401 6.46 -17.62 17.13
N PHE A 402 6.32 -17.82 18.43
CA PHE A 402 6.78 -16.88 19.45
C PHE A 402 8.21 -17.26 19.90
N LEU A 403 9.19 -16.45 19.52
CA LEU A 403 10.62 -16.67 19.83
C LEU A 403 10.98 -16.29 21.27
N GLU A 404 10.20 -15.40 21.86
CA GLU A 404 10.30 -14.92 23.24
C GLU A 404 8.91 -14.88 23.88
N ASN A 405 8.84 -14.54 25.17
CA ASN A 405 7.54 -14.18 25.75
C ASN A 405 7.06 -12.90 25.09
N CYS A 406 5.87 -12.94 24.51
CA CYS A 406 5.32 -11.84 23.72
C CYS A 406 4.03 -11.31 24.33
N LYS A 407 3.85 -9.99 24.22
CA LYS A 407 2.55 -9.33 24.42
C LYS A 407 2.14 -8.68 23.11
N VAL A 408 0.94 -9.00 22.64
CA VAL A 408 0.39 -8.50 21.39
C VAL A 408 -0.94 -7.82 21.67
N LEU A 409 -1.03 -6.52 21.38
CA LEU A 409 -2.32 -5.85 21.30
C LEU A 409 -2.95 -6.22 19.96
N CYS A 410 -4.09 -6.88 20.00
CA CYS A 410 -4.83 -7.34 18.84
C CYS A 410 -6.17 -6.63 18.74
N ILE A 411 -6.50 -6.11 17.58
CA ILE A 411 -7.78 -5.50 17.26
C ILE A 411 -8.33 -6.23 16.04
N LYS A 412 -9.52 -6.82 16.17
CA LYS A 412 -10.25 -7.43 15.05
C LYS A 412 -11.42 -6.57 14.63
N VAL A 413 -11.63 -6.46 13.33
CA VAL A 413 -12.71 -5.67 12.75
C VAL A 413 -13.37 -6.47 11.62
N PRO A 414 -14.67 -6.77 11.68
CA PRO A 414 -15.61 -6.59 12.80
C PRO A 414 -15.40 -7.61 13.95
N SER A 415 -16.16 -7.46 15.05
CA SER A 415 -16.23 -8.48 16.10
C SER A 415 -17.08 -9.67 15.61
N VAL A 416 -16.41 -10.76 15.31
CA VAL A 416 -17.06 -12.00 14.88
C VAL A 416 -16.52 -13.16 15.73
N PRO A 417 -17.22 -13.55 16.78
CA PRO A 417 -16.85 -14.71 17.60
C PRO A 417 -16.63 -15.95 16.74
N SER A 418 -15.54 -16.66 17.00
CA SER A 418 -15.18 -17.92 16.31
C SER A 418 -14.78 -17.77 14.83
N ASP A 419 -14.49 -16.56 14.34
CA ASP A 419 -13.96 -16.34 13.00
C ASP A 419 -12.46 -16.68 12.92
N LYS A 420 -12.13 -17.94 13.24
CA LYS A 420 -10.77 -18.49 13.11
C LYS A 420 -10.87 -19.92 12.56
N TYR A 421 -10.25 -20.13 11.40
CA TYR A 421 -10.26 -21.39 10.68
C TYR A 421 -8.84 -21.94 10.57
N GLY A 422 -8.63 -23.18 11.00
CA GLY A 422 -7.39 -23.91 10.81
C GLY A 422 -7.31 -24.51 9.41
N VAL A 423 -6.09 -24.72 8.94
CA VAL A 423 -5.77 -25.42 7.68
C VAL A 423 -4.99 -26.68 8.01
#